data_8785f0264758a512e8574042c91a6885
#
_entry.id   8785f0264758a512e8574042c91a6885
#
_cell.length_a   1.000
_cell.length_b   1.000
_cell.length_c   1.000
_cell.angle_alpha   90.00
_cell.angle_beta   90.00
_cell.angle_gamma   90.00
#
_symmetry.space_group_name_H-M   'P 1'
#
loop_
_entity.id
_entity.type
_entity.pdbx_description
1 polymer ?
#
loop_
_entity_poly.entity_id
_entity_poly.type
_entity_poly.pdbx_seq_one_letter_code
_entity_poly.pdbx_strand_id
1 'polypeptide(L)'
;MTENKVESNSYLTFKVGEEEFGAHVSQVLNILEMTKITEVPKTPDYMKGVINLRGTVLPIIDTRLKFGLPETEYTSNTCIVVMDLDFNGDTVHIGAIVDEVLSVVEIEKGQIEPPPSIGNRYKSDFIHGMAKVEENFVMLLDMQQILSNTELSEISGKAENQPV
;
A
#
# COMPACT_ATOMS: atom_id res chain seq x y z
N MET A 1 20.72 -20.48 -10.45
CA MET A 1 20.25 -20.40 -10.33
C MET A 1 19.69 -19.97 -10.02
N THR A 2 19.53 -19.69 -9.91
CA THR A 2 18.95 -19.38 -9.57
C THR A 2 18.18 -18.80 -9.39
N GLU A 3 18.30 -18.67 -9.21
CA GLU A 3 17.63 -18.34 -8.93
C GLU A 3 16.95 -17.76 -8.88
N ASN A 4 17.01 -17.60 -8.90
CA ASN A 4 16.28 -17.15 -8.80
C ASN A 4 15.61 -16.58 -8.89
N LYS A 5 15.92 -16.22 -8.94
CA LYS A 5 15.30 -15.76 -8.97
C LYS A 5 14.30 -15.72 -9.43
N VAL A 6 14.53 -15.85 -9.07
CA VAL A 6 13.19 -16.15 -9.49
C VAL A 6 12.23 -15.11 -9.02
N GLU A 7 11.52 -14.55 -9.91
CA GLU A 7 10.51 -13.61 -9.54
C GLU A 7 9.26 -14.35 -9.13
N SER A 8 8.75 -14.01 -7.97
CA SER A 8 7.48 -14.54 -7.51
C SER A 8 6.35 -13.90 -8.30
N ASN A 9 5.31 -14.67 -8.55
CA ASN A 9 4.06 -14.14 -9.10
C ASN A 9 2.99 -14.03 -8.04
N SER A 10 3.38 -14.01 -6.79
CA SER A 10 2.44 -13.99 -5.67
C SER A 10 2.06 -12.58 -5.30
N TYR A 11 0.78 -12.39 -5.08
CA TYR A 11 0.23 -11.09 -4.71
C TYR A 11 -0.63 -11.26 -3.48
N LEU A 12 -0.46 -10.35 -2.55
CA LEU A 12 -1.35 -10.25 -1.40
C LEU A 12 -2.58 -9.48 -1.83
N THR A 13 -3.77 -10.06 -1.64
CA THR A 13 -5.00 -9.36 -1.99
C THR A 13 -5.68 -8.83 -0.75
N PHE A 14 -6.32 -7.68 -0.91
CA PHE A 14 -7.00 -7.02 0.19
C PHE A 14 -8.10 -6.14 -0.36
N LYS A 15 -9.01 -5.76 0.52
CA LYS A 15 -10.13 -4.90 0.11
C LYS A 15 -9.93 -3.49 0.64
N VAL A 16 -10.28 -2.53 -0.20
CA VAL A 16 -10.40 -1.14 0.20
C VAL A 16 -11.71 -0.66 -0.43
N GLY A 17 -12.69 -0.35 0.40
CA GLY A 17 -14.02 -0.04 -0.10
C GLY A 17 -14.65 -1.28 -0.70
N GLU A 18 -15.21 -1.12 -1.88
CA GLU A 18 -15.88 -2.21 -2.56
C GLU A 18 -14.95 -2.98 -3.48
N GLU A 19 -13.70 -2.55 -3.62
CA GLU A 19 -12.82 -3.10 -4.62
C GLU A 19 -11.73 -3.96 -4.01
N GLU A 20 -11.26 -4.90 -4.81
CA GLU A 20 -10.20 -5.79 -4.41
C GLU A 20 -8.90 -5.34 -5.07
N PHE A 21 -7.85 -5.30 -4.28
CA PHE A 21 -6.52 -4.85 -4.74
C PHE A 21 -5.50 -5.91 -4.43
N GLY A 22 -4.39 -5.86 -5.15
CA GLY A 22 -3.29 -6.77 -4.91
C GLY A 22 -1.97 -6.04 -4.90
N ALA A 23 -1.08 -6.48 -4.02
CA ALA A 23 0.27 -5.95 -3.93
C ALA A 23 1.24 -7.10 -4.06
N HIS A 24 2.27 -6.93 -4.90
CA HIS A 24 3.28 -7.97 -5.06
C HIS A 24 3.93 -8.23 -3.71
N VAL A 25 4.14 -9.51 -3.40
CA VAL A 25 4.62 -9.86 -2.07
C VAL A 25 6.00 -9.29 -1.77
N SER A 26 6.77 -8.96 -2.81
CA SER A 26 8.09 -8.35 -2.59
C SER A 26 8.00 -6.98 -1.94
N GLN A 27 6.84 -6.32 -2.02
CA GLN A 27 6.67 -5.00 -1.44
C GLN A 27 5.93 -5.05 -0.10
N VAL A 28 5.59 -6.24 0.37
CA VAL A 28 4.88 -6.41 1.63
C VAL A 28 5.84 -7.02 2.63
N LEU A 29 6.06 -6.31 3.72
CA LEU A 29 6.98 -6.77 4.75
C LEU A 29 6.26 -7.55 5.84
N ASN A 30 5.06 -7.10 6.20
CA ASN A 30 4.35 -7.69 7.32
C ASN A 30 2.90 -7.25 7.28
N ILE A 31 2.06 -7.94 8.05
CA ILE A 31 0.66 -7.58 8.22
C ILE A 31 0.42 -7.52 9.72
N LEU A 32 -0.13 -6.41 10.18
CA LEU A 32 -0.35 -6.18 11.60
C LEU A 32 -1.83 -5.96 11.86
N GLU A 33 -2.27 -6.37 13.04
CA GLU A 33 -3.60 -6.00 13.49
C GLU A 33 -3.61 -4.52 13.82
N MET A 34 -4.81 -3.94 13.79
CA MET A 34 -4.94 -2.55 14.18
C MET A 34 -4.51 -2.37 15.63
N THR A 35 -3.82 -1.29 15.88
CA THR A 35 -3.34 -0.94 17.18
C THR A 35 -3.50 0.56 17.35
N LYS A 36 -3.17 1.05 18.52
CA LYS A 36 -3.28 2.48 18.77
C LYS A 36 -2.30 3.25 17.89
N ILE A 37 -2.82 4.27 17.22
CA ILE A 37 -2.03 5.13 16.35
C ILE A 37 -1.91 6.49 17.01
N THR A 38 -0.69 6.96 17.13
CA THR A 38 -0.43 8.29 17.68
C THR A 38 -0.49 9.31 16.56
N GLU A 39 -1.39 10.27 16.70
CA GLU A 39 -1.57 11.27 15.67
C GLU A 39 -0.40 12.22 15.65
N VAL A 40 -0.05 12.66 14.45
CA VAL A 40 1.01 13.64 14.24
C VAL A 40 0.37 14.88 13.63
N PRO A 41 0.56 16.06 14.24
CA PRO A 41 -0.09 17.26 13.71
C PRO A 41 0.51 17.70 12.38
N LYS A 42 -0.31 18.42 11.62
CA LYS A 42 0.11 19.07 10.38
C LYS A 42 0.56 18.08 9.32
N THR A 43 -0.16 16.96 9.21
CA THR A 43 0.10 15.97 8.18
C THR A 43 -1.09 15.91 7.24
N PRO A 44 -0.91 15.34 6.04
CA PRO A 44 -2.04 15.18 5.13
C PRO A 44 -3.14 14.32 5.74
N ASP A 45 -4.35 14.44 5.20
CA ASP A 45 -5.51 13.73 5.71
C ASP A 45 -5.30 12.23 5.75
N TYR A 46 -4.62 11.68 4.75
CA TYR A 46 -4.46 10.23 4.67
C TYR A 46 -3.43 9.70 5.66
N MET A 47 -2.62 10.56 6.23
CA MET A 47 -1.66 10.15 7.24
C MET A 47 -2.34 10.11 8.59
N LYS A 48 -2.51 8.89 9.13
CA LYS A 48 -3.22 8.74 10.39
C LYS A 48 -2.34 8.95 11.60
N GLY A 49 -1.05 8.79 11.44
CA GLY A 49 -0.12 8.98 12.53
C GLY A 49 1.00 7.98 12.46
N VAL A 50 1.49 7.57 13.61
CA VAL A 50 2.60 6.63 13.71
C VAL A 50 2.30 5.59 14.77
N ILE A 51 2.95 4.43 14.62
CA ILE A 51 2.95 3.44 15.68
C ILE A 51 4.41 3.09 15.98
N ASN A 52 4.59 2.54 17.15
CA ASN A 52 5.91 2.06 17.58
C ASN A 52 5.95 0.56 17.31
N LEU A 53 6.80 0.16 16.38
CA LEU A 53 6.96 -1.24 16.02
C LEU A 53 8.37 -1.64 16.42
N ARG A 54 8.47 -2.30 17.56
CA ARG A 54 9.76 -2.79 18.05
C ARG A 54 10.80 -1.70 18.16
N GLY A 55 10.38 -0.54 18.66
CA GLY A 55 11.30 0.58 18.84
C GLY A 55 11.48 1.45 17.62
N THR A 56 10.87 1.09 16.51
CA THR A 56 10.94 1.87 15.29
C THR A 56 9.61 2.58 15.05
N VAL A 57 9.70 3.83 14.67
CA VAL A 57 8.50 4.63 14.37
C VAL A 57 8.05 4.29 12.96
N LEU A 58 6.82 3.81 12.84
CA LEU A 58 6.25 3.41 11.56
C LEU A 58 5.12 4.36 11.20
N PRO A 59 5.28 5.15 10.12
CA PRO A 59 4.17 6.00 9.67
C PRO A 59 3.02 5.17 9.12
N ILE A 60 1.80 5.61 9.37
CA ILE A 60 0.60 4.87 9.00
C ILE A 60 -0.26 5.75 8.10
N ILE A 61 -0.61 5.24 6.94
CA ILE A 61 -1.53 5.93 6.03
C ILE A 61 -2.81 5.14 5.92
N ASP A 62 -3.88 5.85 5.60
CA ASP A 62 -5.19 5.24 5.39
C ASP A 62 -5.42 5.17 3.88
N THR A 63 -5.52 3.96 3.34
CA THR A 63 -5.67 3.80 1.90
C THR A 63 -7.00 4.34 1.40
N ARG A 64 -8.07 4.25 2.21
CA ARG A 64 -9.34 4.80 1.77
C ARG A 64 -9.20 6.29 1.47
N LEU A 65 -8.59 7.01 2.38
CA LEU A 65 -8.40 8.45 2.19
C LEU A 65 -7.45 8.74 1.06
N LYS A 66 -6.39 7.94 0.94
CA LYS A 66 -5.44 8.15 -0.15
C LYS A 66 -6.09 7.92 -1.50
N PHE A 67 -7.04 7.00 -1.58
CA PHE A 67 -7.74 6.68 -2.83
C PHE A 67 -8.95 7.57 -3.07
N GLY A 68 -9.22 8.52 -2.17
CA GLY A 68 -10.34 9.42 -2.34
C GLY A 68 -11.66 8.88 -1.86
N LEU A 69 -11.64 7.84 -1.04
CA LEU A 69 -12.86 7.27 -0.47
C LEU A 69 -13.14 7.89 0.89
N PRO A 70 -14.41 7.88 1.31
CA PRO A 70 -14.71 8.41 2.63
C PRO A 70 -14.14 7.56 3.74
N GLU A 71 -13.86 8.22 4.85
CA GLU A 71 -13.41 7.55 6.05
C GLU A 71 -14.50 6.61 6.55
N THR A 72 -14.08 5.54 7.21
CA THR A 72 -15.03 4.61 7.80
C THR A 72 -14.49 4.14 9.13
N GLU A 73 -15.36 3.56 9.93
CA GLU A 73 -14.92 3.00 11.20
C GLU A 73 -14.15 1.73 10.95
N TYR A 74 -13.16 1.50 11.78
CA TYR A 74 -12.36 0.29 11.68
C TYR A 74 -13.14 -0.87 12.29
N THR A 75 -12.99 -2.03 11.67
CA THR A 75 -13.67 -3.24 12.11
C THR A 75 -12.62 -4.24 12.58
N SER A 76 -13.09 -5.41 13.00
CA SER A 76 -12.16 -6.46 13.38
C SER A 76 -11.34 -6.99 12.19
N ASN A 77 -11.77 -6.68 10.96
CA ASN A 77 -11.03 -7.10 9.77
C ASN A 77 -10.01 -6.07 9.31
N THR A 78 -10.11 -4.84 9.80
CA THR A 78 -9.17 -3.79 9.42
C THR A 78 -7.78 -4.14 9.93
N CYS A 79 -6.80 -3.97 9.06
CA CYS A 79 -5.44 -4.27 9.46
C CYS A 79 -4.46 -3.37 8.71
N ILE A 80 -3.19 -3.51 9.07
CA ILE A 80 -2.12 -2.67 8.53
C ILE A 80 -1.19 -3.55 7.72
N VAL A 81 -1.02 -3.20 6.45
CA VAL A 81 -0.05 -3.86 5.58
C VAL A 81 1.22 -3.02 5.61
N VAL A 82 2.30 -3.57 6.13
CA VAL A 82 3.56 -2.84 6.20
C VAL A 82 4.26 -2.98 4.86
N MET A 83 4.51 -1.86 4.24
CA MET A 83 5.12 -1.80 2.91
C MET A 83 6.59 -1.51 2.99
N ASP A 84 7.34 -2.13 2.08
CA ASP A 84 8.78 -1.96 1.94
C ASP A 84 9.00 -1.11 0.69
N LEU A 85 9.32 0.15 0.88
CA LEU A 85 9.44 1.10 -0.21
C LEU A 85 10.86 1.64 -0.31
N ASP A 86 11.18 2.13 -1.49
CA ASP A 86 12.47 2.72 -1.76
C ASP A 86 12.31 4.23 -1.90
N PHE A 87 13.13 4.98 -1.19
CA PHE A 87 13.10 6.44 -1.24
C PHE A 87 14.53 6.94 -1.34
N ASN A 88 14.92 7.38 -2.52
CA ASN A 88 16.26 7.90 -2.77
C ASN A 88 17.36 6.93 -2.34
N GLY A 89 17.14 5.65 -2.62
CA GLY A 89 18.15 4.63 -2.33
C GLY A 89 18.05 4.05 -0.92
N ASP A 90 17.23 4.63 -0.07
CA ASP A 90 17.02 4.13 1.28
C ASP A 90 15.72 3.34 1.35
N THR A 91 15.71 2.35 2.21
CA THR A 91 14.48 1.59 2.46
C THR A 91 13.62 2.33 3.47
N VAL A 92 12.36 2.50 3.14
CA VAL A 92 11.39 3.18 4.01
C VAL A 92 10.23 2.23 4.23
N HIS A 93 9.81 2.09 5.46
CA HIS A 93 8.67 1.25 5.81
C HIS A 93 7.49 2.13 6.18
N ILE A 94 6.34 1.82 5.61
CA ILE A 94 5.10 2.56 5.82
C ILE A 94 3.99 1.56 6.00
N GLY A 95 3.14 1.77 6.97
CA GLY A 95 1.97 0.92 7.16
C GLY A 95 0.78 1.50 6.45
N ALA A 96 0.07 0.66 5.72
CA ALA A 96 -1.13 1.06 5.00
C ALA A 96 -2.33 0.36 5.61
N ILE A 97 -3.30 1.14 6.10
CA ILE A 97 -4.54 0.57 6.65
C ILE A 97 -5.40 0.14 5.47
N VAL A 98 -5.83 -1.12 5.52
CA VAL A 98 -6.74 -1.67 4.52
C VAL A 98 -7.96 -2.22 5.23
N ASP A 99 -9.07 -2.35 4.52
CA ASP A 99 -10.32 -2.79 5.14
C ASP A 99 -10.27 -4.25 5.54
N GLU A 100 -9.61 -5.06 4.74
CA GLU A 100 -9.54 -6.50 5.02
C GLU A 100 -8.48 -7.13 4.14
N VAL A 101 -7.64 -7.99 4.72
CA VAL A 101 -6.69 -8.78 3.94
C VAL A 101 -7.38 -10.09 3.59
N LEU A 102 -7.28 -10.49 2.33
CA LEU A 102 -8.01 -11.65 1.84
C LEU A 102 -7.14 -12.88 1.73
N SER A 103 -6.16 -12.87 0.83
CA SER A 103 -5.34 -14.07 0.63
C SER A 103 -4.11 -13.72 -0.20
N VAL A 104 -3.28 -14.73 -0.43
CA VAL A 104 -2.16 -14.60 -1.37
C VAL A 104 -2.51 -15.45 -2.58
N VAL A 105 -2.45 -14.86 -3.76
CA VAL A 105 -2.80 -15.55 -4.99
C VAL A 105 -1.66 -15.46 -5.98
N GLU A 106 -1.60 -16.43 -6.88
CA GLU A 106 -0.63 -16.43 -7.97
C GLU A 106 -1.28 -15.79 -9.19
N ILE A 107 -0.61 -14.81 -9.78
CA ILE A 107 -1.10 -14.16 -10.99
C ILE A 107 0.04 -14.13 -11.99
N GLU A 108 -0.14 -14.84 -13.09
CA GLU A 108 0.88 -14.90 -14.13
C GLU A 108 0.88 -13.62 -14.92
N LYS A 109 2.03 -13.28 -15.48
CA LYS A 109 2.13 -12.05 -16.26
C LYS A 109 1.12 -11.99 -17.39
N GLY A 110 0.83 -13.13 -18.00
CA GLY A 110 -0.14 -13.17 -19.09
C GLY A 110 -1.57 -12.88 -18.65
N GLN A 111 -1.85 -12.94 -17.36
CA GLN A 111 -3.17 -12.64 -16.82
C GLN A 111 -3.35 -11.18 -16.49
N ILE A 112 -2.28 -10.40 -16.56
CA ILE A 112 -2.33 -8.99 -16.17
C ILE A 112 -2.65 -8.17 -17.39
N GLU A 113 -3.71 -7.37 -17.30
CA GLU A 113 -4.13 -6.49 -18.37
C GLU A 113 -3.90 -5.05 -17.94
N PRO A 114 -3.78 -4.15 -18.91
CA PRO A 114 -3.60 -2.74 -18.54
C PRO A 114 -4.81 -2.23 -17.78
N PRO A 115 -4.63 -1.21 -16.95
CA PRO A 115 -5.76 -0.64 -16.23
C PRO A 115 -6.78 -0.08 -17.22
N PRO A 116 -8.04 -0.07 -16.83
CA PRO A 116 -9.08 0.44 -17.73
C PRO A 116 -8.91 1.94 -17.90
N SER A 117 -9.12 2.40 -19.11
CA SER A 117 -9.08 3.82 -19.38
C SER A 117 -10.50 4.37 -19.45
N ILE A 118 -11.23 4.16 -18.39
CA ILE A 118 -12.62 4.61 -18.32
C ILE A 118 -12.65 5.93 -17.60
N GLY A 119 -12.61 6.99 -18.38
CA GLY A 119 -12.62 8.31 -17.81
C GLY A 119 -11.40 8.58 -16.96
N ASN A 120 -11.41 9.68 -16.25
CA ASN A 120 -10.27 10.07 -15.44
C ASN A 120 -10.32 9.51 -14.03
N ARG A 121 -11.45 8.96 -13.63
CA ARG A 121 -11.59 8.56 -12.24
C ARG A 121 -10.76 7.35 -11.88
N TYR A 122 -10.38 6.52 -12.86
CA TYR A 122 -9.54 5.37 -12.60
C TYR A 122 -8.13 5.54 -13.11
N LYS A 123 -7.83 6.74 -13.57
CA LYS A 123 -6.51 7.01 -14.06
C LYS A 123 -5.65 7.36 -12.86
N SER A 124 -4.88 6.42 -12.41
CA SER A 124 -4.01 6.70 -11.30
C SER A 124 -2.67 6.02 -11.56
N ASP A 125 -1.62 6.67 -11.14
CA ASP A 125 -0.27 6.21 -11.42
C ASP A 125 0.06 4.97 -10.62
N PHE A 126 -0.68 4.70 -9.56
CA PHE A 126 -0.33 3.56 -8.71
C PHE A 126 -1.06 2.27 -9.09
N ILE A 127 -1.96 2.30 -10.08
CA ILE A 127 -2.57 1.07 -10.56
C ILE A 127 -1.74 0.55 -11.72
N HIS A 128 -1.10 -0.58 -11.47
CA HIS A 128 -0.16 -1.19 -12.40
C HIS A 128 -0.87 -2.01 -13.46
N GLY A 129 -2.00 -2.62 -13.12
CA GLY A 129 -2.75 -3.42 -14.05
C GLY A 129 -3.93 -4.05 -13.35
N MET A 130 -4.62 -4.91 -14.07
CA MET A 130 -5.77 -5.65 -13.53
C MET A 130 -5.63 -7.11 -13.86
N ALA A 131 -6.15 -7.95 -13.00
CA ALA A 131 -6.18 -9.38 -13.26
C ALA A 131 -7.52 -9.92 -12.82
N LYS A 132 -8.03 -10.88 -13.58
CA LYS A 132 -9.25 -11.57 -13.18
C LYS A 132 -8.86 -12.78 -12.38
N VAL A 133 -9.31 -12.82 -11.13
CA VAL A 133 -9.04 -13.92 -10.22
C VAL A 133 -10.39 -14.50 -9.84
N GLU A 134 -10.64 -15.74 -10.26
CA GLU A 134 -11.94 -16.35 -10.10
C GLU A 134 -13.00 -15.49 -10.78
N GLU A 135 -13.96 -14.96 -10.04
CA GLU A 135 -14.99 -14.14 -10.63
C GLU A 135 -14.75 -12.66 -10.44
N ASN A 136 -13.67 -12.29 -9.79
CA ASN A 136 -13.43 -10.90 -9.41
C ASN A 136 -12.25 -10.31 -10.15
N PHE A 137 -12.30 -9.01 -10.36
CA PHE A 137 -11.13 -8.28 -10.85
C PHE A 137 -10.34 -7.78 -9.67
N VAL A 138 -9.04 -7.97 -9.73
CA VAL A 138 -8.11 -7.48 -8.72
C VAL A 138 -7.28 -6.39 -9.38
N MET A 139 -7.29 -5.20 -8.78
CA MET A 139 -6.46 -4.12 -9.27
C MET A 139 -5.09 -4.22 -8.64
N LEU A 140 -4.07 -4.38 -9.47
CA LEU A 140 -2.71 -4.57 -8.98
C LEU A 140 -2.07 -3.21 -8.74
N LEU A 141 -1.60 -3.02 -7.54
CA LEU A 141 -1.01 -1.75 -7.13
C LEU A 141 0.49 -1.84 -7.21
N ASP A 142 1.09 -0.73 -7.62
CA ASP A 142 2.51 -0.55 -7.41
C ASP A 142 2.63 0.25 -6.13
N MET A 143 2.96 -0.44 -5.05
CA MET A 143 3.00 0.21 -3.75
C MET A 143 4.02 1.34 -3.73
N GLN A 144 5.05 1.25 -4.58
CA GLN A 144 6.05 2.30 -4.67
C GLN A 144 5.46 3.59 -5.21
N GLN A 145 4.38 3.50 -5.99
CA GLN A 145 3.78 4.66 -6.62
C GLN A 145 2.61 5.25 -5.83
N ILE A 146 2.21 4.61 -4.75
CA ILE A 146 1.08 5.10 -3.97
C ILE A 146 1.38 6.47 -3.40
N LEU A 147 2.63 6.68 -3.00
CA LEU A 147 3.06 7.98 -2.47
C LEU A 147 4.12 8.55 -3.38
N SER A 148 4.01 9.84 -3.66
CA SER A 148 5.05 10.54 -4.41
C SER A 148 6.27 10.73 -3.51
N ASN A 149 7.38 11.12 -4.12
CA ASN A 149 8.57 11.39 -3.33
C ASN A 149 8.35 12.51 -2.34
N THR A 150 7.59 13.52 -2.74
CA THR A 150 7.27 14.62 -1.83
C THR A 150 6.47 14.10 -0.66
N GLU A 151 5.46 13.26 -0.93
CA GLU A 151 4.64 12.71 0.14
C GLU A 151 5.44 11.82 1.06
N LEU A 152 6.32 10.99 0.50
CA LEU A 152 7.19 10.16 1.34
C LEU A 152 8.08 11.00 2.22
N SER A 153 8.61 12.08 1.69
CA SER A 153 9.43 12.99 2.45
C SER A 153 8.65 13.57 3.63
N GLU A 154 7.40 13.94 3.40
CA GLU A 154 6.60 14.57 4.44
C GLU A 154 6.25 13.61 5.56
N ILE A 155 5.96 12.36 5.24
CA ILE A 155 5.52 11.45 6.28
C ILE A 155 6.64 10.63 6.89
N SER A 156 7.73 10.40 6.16
CA SER A 156 8.82 9.60 6.71
C SER A 156 9.79 10.43 7.54
N GLY A 157 9.75 11.73 7.38
CA GLY A 157 10.69 12.60 8.07
C GLY A 157 12.09 12.53 7.52
N LYS A 158 12.26 11.98 6.35
CA LYS A 158 13.58 11.87 5.72
C LYS A 158 13.81 12.95 4.70
N ALA A 159 13.12 14.02 4.83
CA ALA A 159 13.25 15.08 3.89
C ALA A 159 14.64 15.63 3.99
N GLU A 160 14.97 16.07 3.07
CA GLU A 160 15.99 16.81 3.05
C GLU A 160 16.34 17.50 4.31
N ASN A 161 15.92 17.36 4.55
CA ASN A 161 16.17 17.87 5.44
C ASN A 161 16.78 18.44 6.02
N GLN A 162 16.95 18.62 6.24
CA GLN A 162 17.34 19.10 6.76
C GLN A 162 17.92 19.61 7.46
N PRO A 163 18.25 19.90 7.43
CA PRO A 163 18.97 20.24 8.14
C PRO A 163 18.98 20.83 9.10
N VAL A 164 19.08 21.00 9.43
CA VAL A 164 19.07 21.52 10.31
C VAL A 164 19.26 21.99 10.79
#